data_409da8bf9a894c1714b484f594aab7b1
#
_entry.id   409da8bf9a894c1714b484f594aab7b1
#
_cell.length_a   1.000
_cell.length_b   1.000
_cell.length_c   1.000
_cell.angle_alpha   90.00
_cell.angle_beta   90.00
_cell.angle_gamma   90.00
#
_symmetry.space_group_name_H-M   'P 1'
#
loop_
_entity.id
_entity.type
_entity.pdbx_description
1 polymer ?
#
loop_
_entity_poly.entity_id
_entity_poly.type
_entity_poly.pdbx_seq_one_letter_code
_entity_poly.pdbx_strand_id
1 'polypeptide(L)'
;MIFLFDNGKEYSYEDLLRRLNNGTTYFPYYKTPDVFSYFVNLIKALAASKPLVLLDSDINPSEIDGLDENKVNVAEPITPASLQSMDEVVAAVQNSQSEITIFTSGTTGQPKKVVHSIATLTRAVRIGDRYKGQVWAYAYNPTHMAGLQVFFQAFENQNTLVNVFNKSREYVYEQIREKGITHISATPTFYRLLLPFEQAYESVIRVTLGGEKSDQHLYDSIMKIFPNAKINNVYASTEAGSLFAAKGDCFQIPEAIKDKFKVVDDELLIHKSLLGSSESFKFTDDYYHSGDLIEWVDEAQGLFRFKSRKNELINVGGYKVNPGEVEVAIQDIEGVRQAMVYGKANSVLGNVLCADVVLEPGFELTELDIKKVLSSQLQDFKVPRRIKFVEEISLTRTGKMKRV
;
A
#
# COMPACT_ATOMS: atom_id res chain seq x y z
N MET A 1 -16.35 -15.17 -17.92
CA MET A 1 -15.13 -14.37 -17.62
C MET A 1 -14.73 -14.62 -16.17
N ILE A 2 -13.44 -14.78 -15.87
CA ILE A 2 -12.95 -15.03 -14.50
C ILE A 2 -12.88 -13.72 -13.74
N PHE A 3 -13.38 -13.74 -12.52
CA PHE A 3 -13.29 -12.65 -11.55
C PHE A 3 -12.01 -12.76 -10.70
N LEU A 4 -11.77 -13.96 -10.13
CA LEU A 4 -10.67 -14.14 -9.17
C LEU A 4 -10.01 -15.51 -9.34
N PHE A 5 -8.67 -15.51 -9.37
CA PHE A 5 -7.84 -16.68 -9.10
C PHE A 5 -7.28 -16.59 -7.67
N ASP A 6 -7.54 -17.58 -6.85
CA ASP A 6 -7.04 -17.64 -5.46
C ASP A 6 -6.71 -19.06 -5.02
N ASN A 7 -5.45 -19.31 -4.64
CA ASN A 7 -4.99 -20.62 -4.12
C ASN A 7 -5.37 -21.81 -5.01
N GLY A 8 -5.17 -21.69 -6.33
CA GLY A 8 -5.51 -22.73 -7.31
C GLY A 8 -7.00 -22.88 -7.63
N LYS A 9 -7.85 -22.03 -7.05
CA LYS A 9 -9.28 -21.97 -7.37
C LYS A 9 -9.58 -20.83 -8.33
N GLU A 10 -10.57 -21.05 -9.18
CA GLU A 10 -11.07 -20.07 -10.14
C GLU A 10 -12.52 -19.73 -9.80
N TYR A 11 -12.82 -18.44 -9.74
CA TYR A 11 -14.16 -17.92 -9.51
C TYR A 11 -14.56 -17.02 -10.67
N SER A 12 -15.64 -17.38 -11.37
CA SER A 12 -16.18 -16.58 -12.47
C SER A 12 -17.03 -15.41 -11.94
N TYR A 13 -17.32 -14.44 -12.82
CA TYR A 13 -18.33 -13.40 -12.53
C TYR A 13 -19.74 -13.97 -12.38
N GLU A 14 -20.03 -15.12 -13.00
CA GLU A 14 -21.29 -15.85 -12.79
C GLU A 14 -21.36 -16.45 -11.39
N ASP A 15 -20.25 -17.01 -10.89
CA ASP A 15 -20.16 -17.50 -9.51
C ASP A 15 -20.35 -16.35 -8.49
N LEU A 16 -19.74 -15.20 -8.77
CA LEU A 16 -19.92 -14.00 -7.98
C LEU A 16 -21.39 -13.56 -7.95
N LEU A 17 -22.02 -13.38 -9.10
CA LEU A 17 -23.42 -12.96 -9.23
C LEU A 17 -24.36 -13.93 -8.51
N ARG A 18 -24.18 -15.24 -8.73
CA ARG A 18 -24.93 -16.29 -8.03
C ARG A 18 -24.76 -16.18 -6.52
N ARG A 19 -23.55 -15.94 -6.05
CA ARG A 19 -23.25 -15.85 -4.62
C ARG A 19 -23.83 -14.57 -3.99
N LEU A 20 -23.88 -13.47 -4.73
CA LEU A 20 -24.50 -12.22 -4.31
C LEU A 20 -26.03 -12.36 -4.14
N ASN A 21 -26.68 -13.03 -5.09
CA ASN A 21 -28.13 -13.23 -5.05
C ASN A 21 -28.58 -14.34 -4.08
N ASN A 22 -27.65 -15.22 -3.69
CA ASN A 22 -27.92 -16.27 -2.72
C ASN A 22 -27.53 -15.80 -1.30
N GLY A 23 -28.45 -16.00 -0.35
CA GLY A 23 -28.24 -15.70 1.05
C GLY A 23 -28.73 -14.31 1.46
N THR A 24 -29.32 -14.28 2.63
CA THR A 24 -30.04 -13.15 3.22
C THR A 24 -29.27 -12.51 4.36
N THR A 25 -27.95 -12.72 4.38
CA THR A 25 -27.08 -12.22 5.45
C THR A 25 -25.77 -11.63 4.90
N TYR A 26 -25.19 -10.71 5.66
CA TYR A 26 -23.86 -10.19 5.50
C TYR A 26 -23.17 -10.08 6.88
N PHE A 27 -21.88 -9.81 6.90
CA PHE A 27 -21.11 -9.63 8.12
C PHE A 27 -20.60 -8.18 8.21
N PRO A 28 -21.16 -7.34 9.12
CA PRO A 28 -20.66 -5.97 9.32
C PRO A 28 -19.19 -5.91 9.76
N TYR A 29 -18.77 -6.90 10.55
CA TYR A 29 -17.40 -7.08 11.06
C TYR A 29 -16.87 -8.41 10.56
N TYR A 30 -16.31 -8.41 9.33
CA TYR A 30 -15.92 -9.66 8.70
C TYR A 30 -14.43 -9.89 8.76
N LYS A 31 -14.04 -10.98 9.41
CA LYS A 31 -12.66 -11.46 9.52
C LYS A 31 -12.56 -12.83 8.87
N THR A 32 -11.90 -12.93 7.72
CA THR A 32 -11.75 -14.19 6.96
C THR A 32 -10.46 -14.21 6.15
N PRO A 33 -9.77 -15.37 6.06
CA PRO A 33 -8.66 -15.56 5.12
C PRO A 33 -9.12 -15.88 3.68
N ASP A 34 -10.42 -16.17 3.48
CA ASP A 34 -10.98 -16.49 2.16
C ASP A 34 -11.29 -15.20 1.40
N VAL A 35 -10.46 -14.88 0.40
CA VAL A 35 -10.54 -13.62 -0.36
C VAL A 35 -11.83 -13.53 -1.18
N PHE A 36 -12.31 -14.65 -1.74
CA PHE A 36 -13.56 -14.65 -2.50
C PHE A 36 -14.76 -14.35 -1.59
N SER A 37 -14.87 -15.04 -0.46
CA SER A 37 -15.95 -14.77 0.53
C SER A 37 -15.87 -13.35 1.07
N TYR A 38 -14.66 -12.81 1.27
CA TYR A 38 -14.45 -11.41 1.64
C TYR A 38 -15.05 -10.46 0.59
N PHE A 39 -14.72 -10.64 -0.69
CA PHE A 39 -15.26 -9.79 -1.77
C PHE A 39 -16.77 -9.94 -1.93
N VAL A 40 -17.32 -11.15 -1.79
CA VAL A 40 -18.78 -11.37 -1.79
C VAL A 40 -19.45 -10.56 -0.68
N ASN A 41 -18.92 -10.60 0.54
CA ASN A 41 -19.45 -9.83 1.66
C ASN A 41 -19.35 -8.32 1.43
N LEU A 42 -18.20 -7.85 0.97
CA LEU A 42 -17.96 -6.44 0.64
C LEU A 42 -18.98 -5.94 -0.40
N ILE A 43 -19.12 -6.64 -1.53
CA ILE A 43 -20.03 -6.24 -2.60
C ILE A 43 -21.50 -6.29 -2.14
N LYS A 44 -21.90 -7.33 -1.39
CA LYS A 44 -23.26 -7.42 -0.82
C LYS A 44 -23.61 -6.22 0.04
N ALA A 45 -22.72 -5.88 0.97
CA ALA A 45 -22.93 -4.75 1.87
C ALA A 45 -22.99 -3.42 1.10
N LEU A 46 -22.07 -3.21 0.14
CA LEU A 46 -22.06 -2.01 -0.69
C LEU A 46 -23.33 -1.89 -1.55
N ALA A 47 -23.73 -2.95 -2.25
CA ALA A 47 -24.95 -2.94 -3.08
C ALA A 47 -26.22 -2.67 -2.27
N ALA A 48 -26.25 -3.01 -0.98
CA ALA A 48 -27.37 -2.74 -0.09
C ALA A 48 -27.17 -1.50 0.79
N SER A 49 -26.13 -0.71 0.56
CA SER A 49 -25.79 0.49 1.35
C SER A 49 -25.69 0.21 2.86
N LYS A 50 -25.07 -0.92 3.23
CA LYS A 50 -24.85 -1.32 4.63
C LYS A 50 -23.43 -0.97 5.08
N PRO A 51 -23.22 -0.60 6.36
CA PRO A 51 -21.89 -0.28 6.88
C PRO A 51 -21.00 -1.52 6.98
N LEU A 52 -19.69 -1.32 6.87
CA LEU A 52 -18.67 -2.35 6.96
C LEU A 52 -17.49 -1.90 7.81
N VAL A 53 -16.99 -2.82 8.62
CA VAL A 53 -15.72 -2.71 9.32
C VAL A 53 -14.79 -3.80 8.78
N LEU A 54 -13.74 -3.39 8.11
CA LEU A 54 -12.80 -4.29 7.43
C LEU A 54 -11.73 -4.73 8.42
N LEU A 55 -11.65 -6.03 8.68
CA LEU A 55 -10.73 -6.63 9.64
C LEU A 55 -9.74 -7.53 8.91
N ASP A 56 -8.45 -7.33 9.17
CA ASP A 56 -7.40 -8.23 8.67
C ASP A 56 -7.62 -9.65 9.18
N SER A 57 -7.35 -10.63 8.34
CA SER A 57 -7.56 -12.04 8.69
C SER A 57 -6.72 -12.51 9.87
N ASP A 58 -5.59 -11.85 10.14
CA ASP A 58 -4.64 -12.16 11.21
C ASP A 58 -4.71 -11.20 12.41
N ILE A 59 -5.54 -10.14 12.35
CA ILE A 59 -5.65 -9.19 13.46
C ILE A 59 -6.27 -9.85 14.69
N ASN A 60 -5.72 -9.58 15.86
CA ASN A 60 -6.43 -9.87 17.09
C ASN A 60 -7.42 -8.73 17.36
N PRO A 61 -8.74 -9.00 17.48
CA PRO A 61 -9.74 -7.96 17.72
C PRO A 61 -9.44 -7.09 18.93
N SER A 62 -8.80 -7.62 19.97
CA SER A 62 -8.38 -6.88 21.18
C SER A 62 -7.31 -5.80 20.91
N GLU A 63 -6.65 -5.83 19.75
CA GLU A 63 -5.70 -4.78 19.33
C GLU A 63 -6.42 -3.51 18.88
N ILE A 64 -7.73 -3.56 18.62
CA ILE A 64 -8.53 -2.44 18.12
C ILE A 64 -9.34 -1.85 19.27
N ASP A 65 -8.97 -0.66 19.70
CA ASP A 65 -9.68 0.04 20.76
C ASP A 65 -11.15 0.30 20.38
N GLY A 66 -12.06 -0.02 21.31
CA GLY A 66 -13.51 0.16 21.12
C GLY A 66 -14.17 -0.83 20.15
N LEU A 67 -13.46 -1.86 19.66
CA LEU A 67 -14.09 -2.93 18.89
C LEU A 67 -14.79 -3.93 19.83
N ASP A 68 -16.09 -4.13 19.60
CA ASP A 68 -16.82 -5.20 20.28
C ASP A 68 -16.52 -6.55 19.63
N GLU A 69 -15.68 -7.35 20.27
CA GLU A 69 -15.26 -8.66 19.78
C GLU A 69 -16.44 -9.63 19.52
N ASN A 70 -17.54 -9.46 20.27
CA ASN A 70 -18.73 -10.31 20.10
C ASN A 70 -19.47 -10.06 18.79
N LYS A 71 -19.16 -8.97 18.07
CA LYS A 71 -19.72 -8.66 16.75
C LYS A 71 -18.91 -9.24 15.60
N VAL A 72 -17.69 -9.69 15.86
CA VAL A 72 -16.82 -10.25 14.80
C VAL A 72 -17.43 -11.55 14.26
N ASN A 73 -17.61 -11.60 12.93
CA ASN A 73 -18.22 -12.73 12.22
C ASN A 73 -19.66 -13.07 12.66
N VAL A 74 -20.39 -12.10 13.23
CA VAL A 74 -21.82 -12.22 13.48
C VAL A 74 -22.57 -11.75 12.25
N ALA A 75 -23.41 -12.64 11.70
CA ALA A 75 -24.19 -12.33 10.51
C ALA A 75 -25.41 -11.45 10.85
N GLU A 76 -25.65 -10.45 10.04
CA GLU A 76 -26.86 -9.61 10.09
C GLU A 76 -27.73 -9.82 8.86
N PRO A 77 -29.05 -9.61 8.96
CA PRO A 77 -29.94 -9.77 7.83
C PRO A 77 -29.73 -8.69 6.76
N ILE A 78 -29.83 -9.10 5.51
CA ILE A 78 -29.77 -8.24 4.33
C ILE A 78 -30.82 -8.70 3.32
N THR A 79 -31.48 -7.76 2.68
CA THR A 79 -32.36 -8.08 1.56
C THR A 79 -31.51 -8.29 0.31
N PRO A 80 -31.55 -9.46 -0.34
CA PRO A 80 -30.83 -9.67 -1.59
C PRO A 80 -31.25 -8.66 -2.64
N ALA A 81 -30.27 -8.12 -3.37
CA ALA A 81 -30.52 -7.06 -4.35
C ALA A 81 -31.17 -7.57 -5.65
N SER A 82 -31.36 -8.89 -5.80
CA SER A 82 -31.94 -9.54 -7.02
C SER A 82 -31.35 -9.03 -8.33
N LEU A 83 -30.03 -8.84 -8.36
CA LEU A 83 -29.30 -8.28 -9.50
C LEU A 83 -29.24 -9.30 -10.66
N GLN A 84 -29.50 -8.85 -11.88
CA GLN A 84 -29.57 -9.72 -13.06
C GLN A 84 -28.26 -9.76 -13.85
N SER A 85 -27.42 -8.76 -13.69
CA SER A 85 -26.16 -8.61 -14.40
C SER A 85 -25.06 -8.02 -13.54
N MET A 86 -23.81 -8.20 -13.97
CA MET A 86 -22.67 -7.55 -13.32
C MET A 86 -22.67 -6.03 -13.48
N ASP A 87 -23.24 -5.51 -14.56
CA ASP A 87 -23.39 -4.06 -14.75
C ASP A 87 -24.33 -3.46 -13.70
N GLU A 88 -25.41 -4.18 -13.35
CA GLU A 88 -26.31 -3.78 -12.25
C GLU A 88 -25.59 -3.83 -10.89
N VAL A 89 -24.74 -4.86 -10.67
CA VAL A 89 -23.93 -4.96 -9.45
C VAL A 89 -22.96 -3.79 -9.33
N VAL A 90 -22.23 -3.48 -10.40
CA VAL A 90 -21.30 -2.34 -10.45
C VAL A 90 -22.03 -1.04 -10.20
N ALA A 91 -23.17 -0.81 -10.86
CA ALA A 91 -23.97 0.40 -10.66
C ALA A 91 -24.49 0.52 -9.20
N ALA A 92 -24.92 -0.59 -8.58
CA ALA A 92 -25.37 -0.60 -7.19
C ALA A 92 -24.23 -0.25 -6.23
N VAL A 93 -23.02 -0.79 -6.46
CA VAL A 93 -21.82 -0.48 -5.67
C VAL A 93 -21.41 0.98 -5.83
N GLN A 94 -21.40 1.52 -7.05
CA GLN A 94 -21.03 2.92 -7.31
C GLN A 94 -22.00 3.92 -6.65
N ASN A 95 -23.28 3.56 -6.51
CA ASN A 95 -24.31 4.38 -5.85
C ASN A 95 -24.42 4.12 -4.34
N SER A 96 -23.54 3.29 -3.78
CA SER A 96 -23.59 2.91 -2.36
C SER A 96 -23.42 4.11 -1.43
N GLN A 97 -24.25 4.12 -0.37
CA GLN A 97 -24.12 5.06 0.75
C GLN A 97 -23.46 4.41 1.98
N SER A 98 -22.76 3.29 1.78
CA SER A 98 -22.09 2.59 2.87
C SER A 98 -20.97 3.41 3.48
N GLU A 99 -20.86 3.33 4.80
CA GLU A 99 -19.67 3.71 5.54
C GLU A 99 -18.72 2.52 5.64
N ILE A 100 -17.49 2.70 5.18
CA ILE A 100 -16.48 1.66 5.15
C ILE A 100 -15.35 2.04 6.10
N THR A 101 -15.24 1.30 7.21
CA THR A 101 -14.19 1.50 8.20
C THR A 101 -12.95 0.69 7.84
N ILE A 102 -11.81 1.38 7.73
CA ILE A 102 -10.48 0.82 7.52
C ILE A 102 -9.60 1.14 8.72
N PHE A 103 -8.74 0.22 9.12
CA PHE A 103 -7.76 0.45 10.17
C PHE A 103 -6.36 0.68 9.58
N THR A 104 -5.64 1.66 10.13
CA THR A 104 -4.24 1.90 9.77
C THR A 104 -3.34 1.33 10.86
N SER A 105 -2.13 0.89 10.48
CA SER A 105 -1.07 0.65 11.44
C SER A 105 -0.61 2.00 12.02
N GLY A 106 -1.20 2.40 13.13
CA GLY A 106 -0.79 3.64 13.79
C GLY A 106 0.69 3.60 14.19
N THR A 107 1.42 4.70 13.98
CA THR A 107 2.81 4.88 14.45
C THR A 107 2.97 4.77 15.97
N THR A 108 1.86 4.82 16.70
CA THR A 108 1.76 4.64 18.17
C THR A 108 1.47 3.20 18.58
N GLY A 109 1.45 2.25 17.65
CA GLY A 109 1.18 0.82 17.89
C GLY A 109 -0.29 0.43 17.89
N GLN A 110 -1.23 1.37 18.10
CA GLN A 110 -2.67 1.09 18.03
C GLN A 110 -3.24 1.43 16.65
N PRO A 111 -4.08 0.55 16.05
CA PRO A 111 -4.73 0.82 14.77
C PRO A 111 -5.65 2.03 14.85
N LYS A 112 -5.49 2.97 13.91
CA LYS A 112 -6.38 4.14 13.81
C LYS A 112 -7.55 3.83 12.89
N LYS A 113 -8.74 4.19 13.33
CA LYS A 113 -9.99 4.05 12.57
C LYS A 113 -10.12 5.20 11.57
N VAL A 114 -10.36 4.88 10.30
CA VAL A 114 -10.72 5.84 9.25
C VAL A 114 -11.96 5.35 8.53
N VAL A 115 -12.97 6.20 8.44
CA VAL A 115 -14.25 5.88 7.78
C VAL A 115 -14.28 6.54 6.40
N HIS A 116 -14.57 5.76 5.38
CA HIS A 116 -14.63 6.18 3.99
C HIS A 116 -16.02 5.98 3.40
N SER A 117 -16.36 6.81 2.42
CA SER A 117 -17.45 6.57 1.48
C SER A 117 -16.94 5.86 0.23
N ILE A 118 -17.85 5.31 -0.58
CA ILE A 118 -17.48 4.74 -1.88
C ILE A 118 -16.78 5.78 -2.76
N ALA A 119 -17.22 7.03 -2.73
CA ALA A 119 -16.62 8.12 -3.51
C ALA A 119 -15.15 8.39 -3.18
N THR A 120 -14.74 8.26 -1.91
CA THR A 120 -13.33 8.37 -1.51
C THR A 120 -12.50 7.19 -1.97
N LEU A 121 -13.04 5.97 -1.92
CA LEU A 121 -12.34 4.75 -2.31
C LEU A 121 -12.16 4.63 -3.82
N THR A 122 -13.13 5.11 -4.60
CA THR A 122 -13.14 4.95 -6.07
C THR A 122 -12.69 6.20 -6.83
N ARG A 123 -12.32 7.29 -6.15
CA ARG A 123 -11.89 8.56 -6.77
C ARG A 123 -10.85 8.40 -7.88
N ALA A 124 -9.91 7.47 -7.73
CA ALA A 124 -8.84 7.21 -8.69
C ALA A 124 -9.21 6.15 -9.74
N VAL A 125 -10.37 5.50 -9.62
CA VAL A 125 -10.82 4.47 -10.55
C VAL A 125 -11.10 5.10 -11.92
N ARG A 126 -10.62 4.42 -12.94
CA ARG A 126 -10.82 4.81 -14.35
C ARG A 126 -11.61 3.74 -15.06
N ILE A 127 -12.74 4.13 -15.64
CA ILE A 127 -13.67 3.25 -16.33
C ILE A 127 -13.61 3.52 -17.85
N GLY A 128 -13.87 2.51 -18.64
CA GLY A 128 -13.97 2.59 -20.09
C GLY A 128 -13.33 1.42 -20.80
N ASP A 129 -13.58 1.27 -22.11
CA ASP A 129 -13.18 0.11 -22.89
C ASP A 129 -11.66 -0.17 -22.88
N ARG A 130 -10.85 0.88 -22.84
CA ARG A 130 -9.38 0.74 -22.74
C ARG A 130 -8.89 0.12 -21.42
N TYR A 131 -9.75 0.02 -20.42
CA TYR A 131 -9.42 -0.57 -19.11
C TYR A 131 -10.02 -1.96 -18.93
N LYS A 132 -10.73 -2.50 -19.92
CA LYS A 132 -11.26 -3.86 -19.94
C LYS A 132 -10.22 -4.88 -20.37
N GLY A 133 -10.45 -6.16 -20.05
CA GLY A 133 -9.59 -7.27 -20.45
C GLY A 133 -8.23 -7.28 -19.76
N GLN A 134 -8.07 -6.59 -18.65
CA GLN A 134 -6.85 -6.55 -17.87
C GLN A 134 -6.83 -7.70 -16.86
N VAL A 135 -5.63 -8.24 -16.60
CA VAL A 135 -5.39 -9.22 -15.54
C VAL A 135 -4.49 -8.57 -14.50
N TRP A 136 -5.02 -8.40 -13.29
CA TRP A 136 -4.36 -7.69 -12.20
C TRP A 136 -3.77 -8.65 -11.18
N ALA A 137 -2.48 -8.52 -10.90
CA ALA A 137 -1.92 -9.09 -9.67
C ALA A 137 -2.48 -8.35 -8.45
N TYR A 138 -3.17 -9.08 -7.59
CA TYR A 138 -3.70 -8.56 -6.33
C TYR A 138 -2.67 -8.78 -5.22
N ALA A 139 -1.80 -7.78 -5.02
CA ALA A 139 -0.61 -7.87 -4.19
C ALA A 139 -0.71 -7.10 -2.85
N TYR A 140 -1.87 -6.49 -2.57
CA TYR A 140 -2.13 -5.80 -1.32
C TYR A 140 -3.08 -6.58 -0.40
N ASN A 141 -3.02 -6.28 0.89
CA ASN A 141 -4.02 -6.77 1.83
C ASN A 141 -5.42 -6.27 1.41
N PRO A 142 -6.43 -7.16 1.31
CA PRO A 142 -7.79 -6.81 0.87
C PRO A 142 -8.51 -5.76 1.74
N THR A 143 -8.17 -5.67 3.02
CA THR A 143 -8.83 -4.79 3.98
C THR A 143 -8.22 -3.39 4.05
N HIS A 144 -7.12 -3.15 3.31
CA HIS A 144 -6.43 -1.88 3.30
C HIS A 144 -6.79 -1.02 2.09
N MET A 145 -6.61 0.30 2.20
CA MET A 145 -6.92 1.28 1.15
C MET A 145 -6.38 0.90 -0.23
N ALA A 146 -5.09 0.53 -0.31
CA ALA A 146 -4.47 0.18 -1.59
C ALA A 146 -5.09 -1.09 -2.21
N GLY A 147 -5.39 -2.11 -1.39
CA GLY A 147 -6.09 -3.32 -1.84
C GLY A 147 -7.49 -3.01 -2.37
N LEU A 148 -8.25 -2.18 -1.66
CA LEU A 148 -9.57 -1.75 -2.10
C LEU A 148 -9.51 -0.96 -3.41
N GLN A 149 -8.53 -0.08 -3.59
CA GLN A 149 -8.39 0.68 -4.83
C GLN A 149 -8.05 -0.20 -6.04
N VAL A 150 -7.20 -1.23 -5.86
CA VAL A 150 -6.95 -2.24 -6.91
C VAL A 150 -8.21 -3.07 -7.18
N PHE A 151 -8.90 -3.47 -6.11
CA PHE A 151 -10.17 -4.19 -6.24
C PHE A 151 -11.19 -3.38 -7.07
N PHE A 152 -11.47 -2.13 -6.71
CA PHE A 152 -12.46 -1.31 -7.44
C PHE A 152 -12.02 -1.03 -8.88
N GLN A 153 -10.72 -0.78 -9.14
CA GLN A 153 -10.22 -0.60 -10.50
C GLN A 153 -10.46 -1.84 -11.37
N ALA A 154 -10.26 -3.03 -10.82
CA ALA A 154 -10.51 -4.27 -11.54
C ALA A 154 -12.01 -4.59 -11.64
N PHE A 155 -12.73 -4.50 -10.52
CA PHE A 155 -14.14 -4.87 -10.41
C PHE A 155 -15.06 -4.01 -11.29
N GLU A 156 -14.91 -2.68 -11.26
CA GLU A 156 -15.77 -1.77 -12.03
C GLU A 156 -15.54 -1.87 -13.55
N ASN A 157 -14.40 -2.41 -13.98
CA ASN A 157 -14.12 -2.74 -15.38
C ASN A 157 -14.32 -4.23 -15.71
N GLN A 158 -14.80 -5.02 -14.77
CA GLN A 158 -15.00 -6.46 -14.89
C GLN A 158 -13.71 -7.21 -15.34
N ASN A 159 -12.58 -6.83 -14.77
CA ASN A 159 -11.28 -7.43 -15.03
C ASN A 159 -11.02 -8.64 -14.11
N THR A 160 -9.98 -9.39 -14.39
CA THR A 160 -9.56 -10.54 -13.59
C THR A 160 -8.58 -10.11 -12.51
N LEU A 161 -8.79 -10.61 -11.28
CA LEU A 161 -7.85 -10.52 -10.16
C LEU A 161 -7.12 -11.86 -9.98
N VAL A 162 -5.83 -11.82 -9.73
CA VAL A 162 -5.00 -12.98 -9.37
C VAL A 162 -4.37 -12.70 -8.01
N ASN A 163 -4.79 -13.43 -6.97
CA ASN A 163 -4.30 -13.20 -5.62
C ASN A 163 -2.84 -13.66 -5.48
N VAL A 164 -1.95 -12.69 -5.28
CA VAL A 164 -0.51 -12.90 -5.03
C VAL A 164 -0.07 -12.27 -3.69
N PHE A 165 -1.01 -11.80 -2.87
CA PHE A 165 -0.71 -11.22 -1.57
C PHE A 165 -0.16 -12.28 -0.61
N ASN A 166 0.97 -11.97 0.04
CA ASN A 166 1.68 -12.89 0.96
C ASN A 166 2.06 -14.24 0.33
N LYS A 167 2.36 -14.24 -0.97
CA LYS A 167 2.82 -15.44 -1.68
C LYS A 167 4.33 -15.38 -1.93
N SER A 168 4.94 -16.57 -2.12
CA SER A 168 6.35 -16.66 -2.46
C SER A 168 6.62 -16.05 -3.85
N ARG A 169 7.85 -15.64 -4.06
CA ARG A 169 8.33 -15.10 -5.35
C ARG A 169 8.07 -16.08 -6.50
N GLU A 170 8.35 -17.35 -6.29
CA GLU A 170 8.15 -18.42 -7.27
C GLU A 170 6.68 -18.53 -7.69
N TYR A 171 5.77 -18.48 -6.71
CA TYR A 171 4.32 -18.47 -6.96
C TYR A 171 3.91 -17.24 -7.77
N VAL A 172 4.42 -16.04 -7.40
CA VAL A 172 4.11 -14.81 -8.16
C VAL A 172 4.53 -14.93 -9.62
N TYR A 173 5.75 -15.40 -9.89
CA TYR A 173 6.23 -15.59 -11.25
C TYR A 173 5.46 -16.65 -12.03
N GLU A 174 5.07 -17.74 -11.37
CA GLU A 174 4.20 -18.76 -11.96
C GLU A 174 2.86 -18.15 -12.38
N GLN A 175 2.20 -17.37 -11.49
CA GLN A 175 0.93 -16.75 -11.83
C GLN A 175 1.06 -15.70 -12.94
N ILE A 176 2.15 -14.92 -13.00
CA ILE A 176 2.40 -13.99 -14.11
C ILE A 176 2.42 -14.76 -15.43
N ARG A 177 3.13 -15.87 -15.50
CA ARG A 177 3.27 -16.71 -16.71
C ARG A 177 1.97 -17.40 -17.08
N GLU A 178 1.31 -18.07 -16.12
CA GLU A 178 0.15 -18.92 -16.40
C GLU A 178 -1.14 -18.16 -16.61
N LYS A 179 -1.33 -17.05 -15.88
CA LYS A 179 -2.58 -16.26 -15.95
C LYS A 179 -2.44 -15.04 -16.85
N GLY A 180 -1.25 -14.78 -17.40
CA GLY A 180 -1.01 -13.63 -18.29
C GLY A 180 -1.24 -12.29 -17.60
N ILE A 181 -0.71 -12.13 -16.37
CA ILE A 181 -0.85 -10.88 -15.62
C ILE A 181 -0.30 -9.72 -16.44
N THR A 182 -1.11 -8.67 -16.57
CA THR A 182 -0.81 -7.46 -17.36
C THR A 182 -0.52 -6.24 -16.47
N HIS A 183 -1.10 -6.20 -15.28
CA HIS A 183 -1.03 -5.06 -14.37
C HIS A 183 -0.64 -5.52 -12.97
N ILE A 184 0.32 -4.84 -12.35
CA ILE A 184 0.73 -5.07 -10.96
C ILE A 184 0.72 -3.74 -10.24
N SER A 185 -0.02 -3.66 -9.12
CA SER A 185 0.07 -2.55 -8.19
C SER A 185 0.47 -3.09 -6.83
N ALA A 186 1.62 -2.64 -6.31
CA ALA A 186 2.20 -3.18 -5.10
C ALA A 186 3.09 -2.16 -4.38
N THR A 187 3.54 -2.49 -3.17
CA THR A 187 4.55 -1.69 -2.47
C THR A 187 5.93 -1.81 -3.13
N PRO A 188 6.82 -0.84 -3.01
CA PRO A 188 8.24 -0.99 -3.37
C PRO A 188 8.88 -2.24 -2.77
N THR A 189 8.55 -2.58 -1.52
CA THR A 189 9.01 -3.80 -0.86
C THR A 189 8.59 -5.07 -1.62
N PHE A 190 7.35 -5.16 -2.12
CA PHE A 190 6.92 -6.30 -2.92
C PHE A 190 7.83 -6.51 -4.15
N TYR A 191 8.17 -5.44 -4.88
CA TYR A 191 9.04 -5.55 -6.05
C TYR A 191 10.47 -5.92 -5.69
N ARG A 192 11.00 -5.44 -4.55
CA ARG A 192 12.32 -5.87 -4.06
C ARG A 192 12.34 -7.36 -3.71
N LEU A 193 11.24 -7.91 -3.20
CA LEU A 193 11.10 -9.34 -2.90
C LEU A 193 10.99 -10.23 -4.14
N LEU A 194 10.72 -9.67 -5.31
CA LEU A 194 10.79 -10.41 -6.58
C LEU A 194 12.25 -10.66 -7.05
N LEU A 195 13.24 -10.02 -6.44
CA LEU A 195 14.64 -10.24 -6.75
C LEU A 195 15.23 -11.43 -5.97
N PRO A 196 16.20 -12.16 -6.53
CA PRO A 196 16.61 -12.14 -7.94
C PRO A 196 15.55 -12.73 -8.87
N PHE A 197 15.58 -12.39 -10.16
CA PHE A 197 14.68 -12.92 -11.18
C PHE A 197 15.46 -13.80 -12.18
N GLU A 198 14.76 -14.77 -12.78
CA GLU A 198 15.36 -15.74 -13.71
C GLU A 198 15.14 -15.35 -15.17
N GLN A 199 14.03 -14.69 -15.48
CA GLN A 199 13.66 -14.29 -16.83
C GLN A 199 12.78 -13.04 -16.84
N ALA A 200 12.72 -12.39 -18.01
CA ALA A 200 11.80 -11.27 -18.21
C ALA A 200 10.35 -11.73 -18.47
N TYR A 201 9.39 -10.91 -18.07
CA TYR A 201 7.96 -11.16 -18.21
C TYR A 201 7.31 -10.04 -19.02
N GLU A 202 7.19 -10.25 -20.31
CA GLU A 202 6.70 -9.25 -21.28
C GLU A 202 5.20 -8.99 -21.19
N SER A 203 4.42 -9.88 -20.57
CA SER A 203 2.97 -9.73 -20.40
C SER A 203 2.60 -8.55 -19.50
N VAL A 204 3.48 -8.19 -18.56
CA VAL A 204 3.24 -7.08 -17.63
C VAL A 204 3.52 -5.75 -18.33
N ILE A 205 2.47 -4.99 -18.58
CA ILE A 205 2.54 -3.70 -19.31
C ILE A 205 2.37 -2.48 -18.40
N ARG A 206 1.98 -2.70 -17.13
CA ARG A 206 1.82 -1.64 -16.15
C ARG A 206 2.27 -2.09 -14.78
N VAL A 207 3.14 -1.30 -14.18
CA VAL A 207 3.60 -1.42 -12.79
C VAL A 207 3.27 -0.14 -12.05
N THR A 208 2.61 -0.26 -10.90
CA THR A 208 2.33 0.87 -10.01
C THR A 208 2.96 0.60 -8.65
N LEU A 209 3.71 1.57 -8.15
CA LEU A 209 4.29 1.56 -6.81
C LEU A 209 3.55 2.57 -5.93
N GLY A 210 3.37 2.25 -4.67
CA GLY A 210 2.76 3.18 -3.72
C GLY A 210 2.95 2.76 -2.27
N GLY A 211 2.76 3.73 -1.36
CA GLY A 211 2.78 3.47 0.08
C GLY A 211 4.15 3.45 0.74
N GLU A 212 5.23 3.45 -0.01
CA GLU A 212 6.62 3.53 0.47
C GLU A 212 7.47 4.35 -0.51
N LYS A 213 8.64 4.80 -0.05
CA LYS A 213 9.62 5.45 -0.92
C LYS A 213 10.22 4.44 -1.90
N SER A 214 10.34 4.82 -3.15
CA SER A 214 11.04 4.08 -4.21
C SER A 214 12.23 4.89 -4.72
N ASP A 215 13.17 4.20 -5.35
CA ASP A 215 14.43 4.73 -5.86
C ASP A 215 14.69 4.28 -7.29
N GLN A 216 15.70 4.88 -7.95
CA GLN A 216 16.06 4.58 -9.33
C GLN A 216 16.55 3.14 -9.51
N HIS A 217 17.29 2.60 -8.54
CA HIS A 217 17.79 1.23 -8.60
C HIS A 217 16.63 0.20 -8.64
N LEU A 218 15.57 0.46 -7.87
CA LEU A 218 14.37 -0.37 -7.93
C LEU A 218 13.67 -0.27 -9.29
N TYR A 219 13.56 0.94 -9.87
CA TYR A 219 12.97 1.11 -11.21
C TYR A 219 13.77 0.38 -12.29
N ASP A 220 15.10 0.45 -12.25
CA ASP A 220 15.96 -0.27 -13.17
C ASP A 220 15.80 -1.80 -13.04
N SER A 221 15.65 -2.29 -11.82
CA SER A 221 15.38 -3.70 -11.55
C SER A 221 14.00 -4.13 -12.07
N ILE A 222 12.97 -3.34 -11.83
CA ILE A 222 11.62 -3.59 -12.36
C ILE A 222 11.63 -3.62 -13.89
N MET A 223 12.34 -2.73 -14.55
CA MET A 223 12.42 -2.71 -16.02
C MET A 223 13.15 -3.93 -16.59
N LYS A 224 14.09 -4.52 -15.84
CA LYS A 224 14.70 -5.80 -16.24
C LYS A 224 13.73 -6.97 -16.12
N ILE A 225 12.88 -6.99 -15.07
CA ILE A 225 11.87 -8.03 -14.86
C ILE A 225 10.71 -7.88 -15.85
N PHE A 226 10.24 -6.63 -16.05
CA PHE A 226 9.05 -6.28 -16.83
C PHE A 226 9.37 -5.26 -17.91
N PRO A 227 10.05 -5.67 -19.00
CA PRO A 227 10.62 -4.74 -19.99
C PRO A 227 9.57 -3.90 -20.74
N ASN A 228 8.34 -4.38 -20.84
CA ASN A 228 7.24 -3.65 -21.49
C ASN A 228 6.42 -2.79 -20.52
N ALA A 229 6.76 -2.78 -19.23
CA ALA A 229 5.96 -2.11 -18.22
C ALA A 229 6.17 -0.60 -18.21
N LYS A 230 5.08 0.16 -18.24
CA LYS A 230 5.12 1.56 -17.84
C LYS A 230 5.04 1.66 -16.33
N ILE A 231 6.10 2.17 -15.73
CA ILE A 231 6.19 2.36 -14.26
C ILE A 231 5.45 3.63 -13.86
N ASN A 232 4.66 3.53 -12.80
CA ASN A 232 3.94 4.61 -12.16
C ASN A 232 4.26 4.58 -10.65
N ASN A 233 4.61 5.69 -10.07
CA ASN A 233 4.71 5.82 -8.62
C ASN A 233 3.61 6.76 -8.13
N VAL A 234 2.85 6.35 -7.09
CA VAL A 234 1.71 7.11 -6.60
C VAL A 234 1.88 7.48 -5.13
N TYR A 235 1.55 8.73 -4.81
CA TYR A 235 1.35 9.13 -3.43
C TYR A 235 -0.05 8.72 -3.00
N ALA A 236 -0.11 7.87 -2.00
CA ALA A 236 -1.34 7.37 -1.44
C ALA A 236 -1.20 7.17 0.07
N SER A 237 -2.28 7.40 0.79
CA SER A 237 -2.37 7.12 2.22
C SER A 237 -3.71 6.46 2.55
N THR A 238 -3.83 5.85 3.73
CA THR A 238 -5.12 5.30 4.17
C THR A 238 -6.13 6.42 4.39
N GLU A 239 -5.68 7.59 4.79
CA GLU A 239 -6.51 8.75 5.10
C GLU A 239 -7.18 9.34 3.85
N ALA A 240 -6.46 9.36 2.72
CA ALA A 240 -6.89 10.07 1.51
C ALA A 240 -7.03 9.20 0.25
N GLY A 241 -6.55 7.95 0.28
CA GLY A 241 -6.39 7.15 -0.95
C GLY A 241 -5.27 7.69 -1.84
N SER A 242 -5.31 7.36 -3.14
CA SER A 242 -4.36 7.86 -4.12
C SER A 242 -4.66 9.31 -4.49
N LEU A 243 -3.68 10.20 -4.37
CA LEU A 243 -3.81 11.63 -4.63
C LEU A 243 -3.06 12.07 -5.89
N PHE A 244 -1.79 11.70 -6.01
CA PHE A 244 -0.99 12.10 -7.18
C PHE A 244 -0.10 10.97 -7.69
N ALA A 245 0.29 11.08 -8.95
CA ALA A 245 1.30 10.23 -9.57
C ALA A 245 2.62 10.99 -9.71
N ALA A 246 3.73 10.28 -9.60
CA ALA A 246 5.03 10.84 -9.87
C ALA A 246 5.28 11.02 -11.37
N LYS A 247 6.03 12.05 -11.70
CA LYS A 247 6.63 12.28 -13.00
C LYS A 247 8.15 12.27 -12.81
N GLY A 248 8.76 11.13 -13.14
CA GLY A 248 10.13 10.84 -12.69
C GLY A 248 10.16 10.60 -11.18
N ASP A 249 11.04 11.28 -10.47
CA ASP A 249 11.20 11.25 -9.01
C ASP A 249 10.37 12.32 -8.27
N CYS A 250 9.61 13.13 -9.02
CA CYS A 250 8.82 14.22 -8.49
C CYS A 250 7.32 13.93 -8.58
N PHE A 251 6.60 14.34 -7.57
CA PHE A 251 5.14 14.34 -7.56
C PHE A 251 4.61 15.70 -8.00
N GLN A 252 3.46 15.71 -8.66
CA GLN A 252 2.82 16.92 -9.10
C GLN A 252 1.42 17.02 -8.53
N ILE A 253 1.14 18.14 -7.83
CA ILE A 253 -0.22 18.49 -7.43
C ILE A 253 -0.97 18.96 -8.70
N PRO A 254 -2.08 18.29 -9.09
CA PRO A 254 -2.87 18.74 -10.22
C PRO A 254 -3.46 20.13 -9.99
N GLU A 255 -3.41 20.98 -10.99
CA GLU A 255 -3.93 22.37 -10.90
C GLU A 255 -5.39 22.43 -10.44
N ALA A 256 -6.23 21.48 -10.90
CA ALA A 256 -7.65 21.41 -10.55
C ALA A 256 -7.95 21.21 -9.05
N ILE A 257 -6.96 20.77 -8.26
CA ILE A 257 -7.11 20.51 -6.82
C ILE A 257 -6.00 21.18 -6.00
N LYS A 258 -5.29 22.15 -6.58
CA LYS A 258 -4.16 22.81 -5.92
C LYS A 258 -4.59 23.54 -4.63
N ASP A 259 -5.79 24.08 -4.62
CA ASP A 259 -6.42 24.71 -3.45
C ASP A 259 -6.71 23.74 -2.28
N LYS A 260 -6.64 22.44 -2.54
CA LYS A 260 -6.83 21.38 -1.51
C LYS A 260 -5.54 21.01 -0.78
N PHE A 261 -4.42 21.67 -1.10
CA PHE A 261 -3.13 21.43 -0.47
C PHE A 261 -2.49 22.70 0.01
N LYS A 262 -1.79 22.61 1.14
CA LYS A 262 -0.91 23.65 1.69
C LYS A 262 0.39 23.02 2.12
N VAL A 263 1.46 23.80 2.14
CA VAL A 263 2.73 23.41 2.74
C VAL A 263 3.07 24.42 3.83
N VAL A 264 3.24 23.93 5.04
CA VAL A 264 3.60 24.74 6.21
C VAL A 264 4.75 24.07 6.93
N ASP A 265 5.86 24.77 7.13
CA ASP A 265 7.09 24.20 7.73
C ASP A 265 7.55 22.92 7.03
N ASP A 266 7.55 22.94 5.70
CA ASP A 266 7.83 21.79 4.80
C ASP A 266 6.80 20.65 4.90
N GLU A 267 5.81 20.69 5.78
CA GLU A 267 4.77 19.65 5.92
C GLU A 267 3.65 19.85 4.88
N LEU A 268 3.32 18.78 4.14
CA LEU A 268 2.18 18.75 3.25
C LEU A 268 0.88 18.60 4.04
N LEU A 269 0.00 19.60 3.95
CA LEU A 269 -1.32 19.59 4.55
C LEU A 269 -2.38 19.31 3.47
N ILE A 270 -3.39 18.51 3.82
CA ILE A 270 -4.42 18.01 2.90
C ILE A 270 -5.80 18.48 3.38
N HIS A 271 -6.54 19.15 2.51
CA HIS A 271 -7.89 19.61 2.83
C HIS A 271 -8.85 18.44 3.15
N LYS A 272 -9.70 18.61 4.16
CA LYS A 272 -10.62 17.59 4.67
C LYS A 272 -11.53 16.95 3.60
N SER A 273 -11.86 17.69 2.53
CA SER A 273 -12.70 17.16 1.43
C SER A 273 -12.08 16.02 0.64
N LEU A 274 -10.77 15.80 0.79
CA LEU A 274 -10.06 14.68 0.14
C LEU A 274 -9.88 13.46 1.06
N LEU A 275 -10.33 13.55 2.30
CA LEU A 275 -10.06 12.54 3.34
C LEU A 275 -11.29 11.70 3.63
N GLY A 276 -11.07 10.52 4.18
CA GLY A 276 -12.06 9.88 5.04
C GLY A 276 -12.24 10.65 6.35
N SER A 277 -13.06 10.17 7.24
CA SER A 277 -13.27 10.78 8.57
C SER A 277 -12.62 9.96 9.67
N SER A 278 -12.00 10.63 10.64
CA SER A 278 -11.41 10.02 11.83
C SER A 278 -11.33 11.03 12.97
N GLU A 279 -11.62 10.59 14.18
CA GLU A 279 -11.45 11.41 15.39
C GLU A 279 -9.97 11.69 15.71
N SER A 280 -9.07 10.85 15.17
CA SER A 280 -7.62 11.01 15.37
C SER A 280 -6.98 12.07 14.47
N PHE A 281 -7.72 12.65 13.52
CA PHE A 281 -7.16 13.65 12.60
C PHE A 281 -6.96 14.99 13.28
N LYS A 282 -5.78 15.57 13.04
CA LYS A 282 -5.44 16.91 13.50
C LYS A 282 -5.55 17.88 12.34
N PHE A 283 -6.37 18.92 12.51
CA PHE A 283 -6.61 19.94 11.49
C PHE A 283 -6.13 21.32 11.96
N THR A 284 -5.67 22.10 11.00
CA THR A 284 -5.53 23.55 11.08
C THR A 284 -6.30 24.14 9.91
N ASP A 285 -7.32 24.97 10.17
CA ASP A 285 -8.15 25.62 9.15
C ASP A 285 -8.66 24.65 8.05
N ASP A 286 -9.27 23.53 8.43
CA ASP A 286 -9.76 22.49 7.53
C ASP A 286 -8.69 21.66 6.80
N TYR A 287 -7.41 21.86 7.08
CA TYR A 287 -6.30 21.10 6.50
C TYR A 287 -5.71 20.13 7.52
N TYR A 288 -5.64 18.88 7.11
CA TYR A 288 -5.09 17.77 7.88
C TYR A 288 -3.56 17.77 7.81
N HIS A 289 -2.92 17.57 8.95
CA HIS A 289 -1.48 17.39 9.07
C HIS A 289 -1.11 15.97 8.67
N SER A 290 -0.59 15.80 7.43
CA SER A 290 -0.23 14.49 6.90
C SER A 290 0.99 13.87 7.59
N GLY A 291 1.84 14.72 8.18
CA GLY A 291 3.15 14.34 8.71
C GLY A 291 4.21 14.12 7.63
N ASP A 292 3.87 14.26 6.34
CA ASP A 292 4.79 14.08 5.23
C ASP A 292 5.52 15.40 4.93
N LEU A 293 6.86 15.39 5.01
CA LEU A 293 7.71 16.53 4.70
C LEU A 293 8.11 16.50 3.24
N ILE A 294 7.96 17.61 2.56
CA ILE A 294 8.26 17.78 1.14
C ILE A 294 9.31 18.85 0.88
N GLU A 295 9.84 18.85 -0.32
CA GLU A 295 10.68 19.89 -0.87
C GLU A 295 10.14 20.31 -2.23
N TRP A 296 9.89 21.61 -2.41
CA TRP A 296 9.48 22.11 -3.71
C TRP A 296 10.62 22.01 -4.72
N VAL A 297 10.33 21.44 -5.88
CA VAL A 297 11.19 21.46 -7.08
C VAL A 297 10.77 22.66 -7.95
N ASP A 298 9.46 22.88 -8.07
CA ASP A 298 8.84 24.03 -8.72
C ASP A 298 7.46 24.27 -8.08
N GLU A 299 7.42 25.21 -7.16
CA GLU A 299 6.19 25.52 -6.42
C GLU A 299 5.08 26.08 -7.32
N ALA A 300 5.44 26.86 -8.36
CA ALA A 300 4.47 27.44 -9.30
C ALA A 300 3.74 26.33 -10.09
N GLN A 301 4.46 25.29 -10.45
CA GLN A 301 3.90 24.11 -11.14
C GLN A 301 3.38 23.04 -10.18
N GLY A 302 3.46 23.24 -8.86
CA GLY A 302 3.07 22.25 -7.85
C GLY A 302 3.94 20.99 -7.85
N LEU A 303 5.22 21.11 -8.26
CA LEU A 303 6.15 19.99 -8.38
C LEU A 303 7.02 19.88 -7.13
N PHE A 304 7.03 18.71 -6.51
CA PHE A 304 7.72 18.48 -5.24
C PHE A 304 8.33 17.07 -5.13
N ARG A 305 9.26 16.91 -4.19
CA ARG A 305 9.77 15.61 -3.73
C ARG A 305 9.42 15.36 -2.28
N PHE A 306 9.22 14.10 -1.92
CA PHE A 306 9.13 13.71 -0.53
C PHE A 306 10.52 13.67 0.10
N LYS A 307 10.68 14.36 1.24
CA LYS A 307 11.89 14.27 2.09
C LYS A 307 11.80 13.08 3.04
N SER A 308 10.80 13.09 3.92
CA SER A 308 10.64 12.11 5.01
C SER A 308 9.26 12.22 5.64
N ARG A 309 8.95 11.33 6.57
CA ARG A 309 7.86 11.53 7.53
C ARG A 309 8.37 12.18 8.81
N LYS A 310 7.62 13.14 9.33
CA LYS A 310 7.95 13.91 10.53
C LYS A 310 8.18 13.03 11.76
N ASN A 311 7.41 11.95 11.88
CA ASN A 311 7.46 10.98 12.97
C ASN A 311 8.42 9.81 12.72
N GLU A 312 9.01 9.69 11.55
CA GLU A 312 10.02 8.68 11.22
C GLU A 312 11.46 9.20 11.41
N LEU A 313 11.62 10.51 11.62
CA LEU A 313 12.93 11.10 11.89
C LEU A 313 13.48 10.59 13.23
N ILE A 314 14.70 10.05 13.19
CA ILE A 314 15.39 9.55 14.37
C ILE A 314 16.22 10.67 14.97
N ASN A 315 16.01 10.98 16.25
CA ASN A 315 16.81 11.99 16.95
C ASN A 315 18.09 11.34 17.49
N VAL A 316 19.23 11.71 16.90
CA VAL A 316 20.57 11.25 17.29
C VAL A 316 21.36 12.42 17.84
N GLY A 317 21.51 12.53 19.14
CA GLY A 317 22.29 13.60 19.76
C GLY A 317 21.78 15.03 19.43
N GLY A 318 20.48 15.21 19.23
CA GLY A 318 19.88 16.49 18.84
C GLY A 318 19.70 16.67 17.31
N TYR A 319 20.33 15.83 16.50
CA TYR A 319 20.17 15.84 15.05
C TYR A 319 19.03 14.92 14.61
N LYS A 320 18.14 15.43 13.76
CA LYS A 320 17.06 14.64 13.16
C LYS A 320 17.57 13.96 11.90
N VAL A 321 17.68 12.63 11.93
CA VAL A 321 18.14 11.80 10.83
C VAL A 321 16.97 11.16 10.13
N ASN A 322 16.92 11.26 8.81
CA ASN A 322 16.00 10.52 7.97
C ASN A 322 16.55 9.10 7.73
N PRO A 323 15.93 8.04 8.29
CA PRO A 323 16.43 6.68 8.09
C PRO A 323 16.42 6.26 6.61
N GLY A 324 15.46 6.73 5.82
CA GLY A 324 15.39 6.42 4.39
C GLY A 324 16.57 6.97 3.58
N GLU A 325 17.18 8.09 3.98
CA GLU A 325 18.41 8.61 3.36
C GLU A 325 19.57 7.65 3.59
N VAL A 326 19.69 7.13 4.79
CA VAL A 326 20.76 6.19 5.15
C VAL A 326 20.51 4.81 4.52
N GLU A 327 19.27 4.36 4.44
CA GLU A 327 18.88 3.12 3.74
C GLU A 327 19.29 3.14 2.27
N VAL A 328 19.04 4.25 1.56
CA VAL A 328 19.46 4.42 0.17
C VAL A 328 20.97 4.34 0.05
N ALA A 329 21.72 5.07 0.88
CA ALA A 329 23.19 5.04 0.85
C ALA A 329 23.76 3.64 1.14
N ILE A 330 23.12 2.83 1.97
CA ILE A 330 23.50 1.43 2.21
C ILE A 330 23.17 0.56 0.98
N GLN A 331 21.99 0.75 0.38
CA GLN A 331 21.55 -0.03 -0.79
C GLN A 331 22.34 0.26 -2.06
N ASP A 332 22.97 1.45 -2.17
CA ASP A 332 23.88 1.81 -3.26
C ASP A 332 25.24 1.09 -3.17
N ILE A 333 25.52 0.39 -2.08
CA ILE A 333 26.73 -0.42 -1.93
C ILE A 333 26.55 -1.74 -2.68
N GLU A 334 27.50 -2.05 -3.59
CA GLU A 334 27.49 -3.29 -4.36
C GLU A 334 27.40 -4.52 -3.42
N GLY A 335 26.50 -5.44 -3.73
CA GLY A 335 26.26 -6.64 -2.93
C GLY A 335 25.22 -6.46 -1.81
N VAL A 336 24.66 -5.27 -1.62
CA VAL A 336 23.52 -5.06 -0.70
C VAL A 336 22.21 -5.18 -1.44
N ARG A 337 21.37 -6.12 -1.02
CA ARG A 337 20.02 -6.33 -1.57
C ARG A 337 18.97 -5.44 -0.91
N GLN A 338 19.02 -5.34 0.42
CA GLN A 338 18.06 -4.55 1.21
C GLN A 338 18.74 -3.99 2.46
N ALA A 339 18.27 -2.84 2.92
CA ALA A 339 18.66 -2.27 4.19
C ALA A 339 17.46 -1.66 4.91
N MET A 340 17.45 -1.77 6.23
CA MET A 340 16.49 -1.11 7.11
C MET A 340 17.24 -0.41 8.22
N VAL A 341 17.01 0.90 8.38
CA VAL A 341 17.65 1.73 9.41
C VAL A 341 16.63 2.11 10.46
N TYR A 342 17.02 1.96 11.72
CA TYR A 342 16.18 2.26 12.88
C TYR A 342 16.98 2.89 14.03
N GLY A 343 16.25 3.60 14.89
CA GLY A 343 16.80 4.17 16.12
C GLY A 343 16.80 3.18 17.25
N LYS A 344 17.91 3.01 17.94
CA LYS A 344 17.99 2.28 19.19
C LYS A 344 18.26 3.24 20.36
N ALA A 345 17.47 3.13 21.43
CA ALA A 345 17.62 3.98 22.61
C ALA A 345 19.04 3.94 23.17
N ASN A 346 19.59 5.12 23.45
CA ASN A 346 20.92 5.32 24.02
C ASN A 346 20.83 6.39 25.12
N SER A 347 21.43 6.12 26.26
CA SER A 347 21.35 6.99 27.44
C SER A 347 22.01 8.36 27.28
N VAL A 348 22.93 8.51 26.32
CA VAL A 348 23.70 9.75 26.09
C VAL A 348 23.12 10.55 24.91
N LEU A 349 22.82 9.88 23.82
CA LEU A 349 22.44 10.52 22.53
C LEU A 349 20.92 10.48 22.28
N GLY A 350 20.11 9.96 23.22
CA GLY A 350 18.70 9.68 22.98
C GLY A 350 18.51 8.42 22.12
N ASN A 351 19.00 8.46 20.87
CA ASN A 351 19.10 7.28 20.02
C ASN A 351 20.46 7.20 19.31
N VAL A 352 20.82 6.00 18.92
CA VAL A 352 21.87 5.70 17.91
C VAL A 352 21.24 4.99 16.74
N LEU A 353 21.78 5.19 15.55
CA LEU A 353 21.32 4.47 14.36
C LEU A 353 21.85 3.04 14.38
N CYS A 354 20.97 2.11 14.03
CA CYS A 354 21.27 0.72 13.73
C CYS A 354 20.73 0.39 12.35
N ALA A 355 21.31 -0.61 11.68
CA ALA A 355 20.83 -1.11 10.41
C ALA A 355 20.79 -2.64 10.40
N ASP A 356 19.72 -3.19 9.82
CA ASP A 356 19.64 -4.57 9.38
C ASP A 356 19.84 -4.60 7.86
N VAL A 357 20.78 -5.44 7.40
CA VAL A 357 21.21 -5.48 5.99
C VAL A 357 21.08 -6.90 5.46
N VAL A 358 20.47 -7.04 4.29
CA VAL A 358 20.40 -8.28 3.52
C VAL A 358 21.36 -8.18 2.35
N LEU A 359 22.26 -9.14 2.22
CA LEU A 359 23.20 -9.21 1.10
C LEU A 359 22.62 -9.96 -0.10
N GLU A 360 23.14 -9.65 -1.28
CA GLU A 360 22.92 -10.48 -2.47
C GLU A 360 23.61 -11.83 -2.33
N PRO A 361 23.05 -12.92 -2.88
CA PRO A 361 23.68 -14.23 -2.85
C PRO A 361 25.11 -14.19 -3.43
N GLY A 362 26.05 -14.74 -2.67
CA GLY A 362 27.46 -14.81 -3.08
C GLY A 362 28.31 -13.58 -2.75
N PHE A 363 27.72 -12.55 -2.12
CA PHE A 363 28.47 -11.41 -1.61
C PHE A 363 28.80 -11.58 -0.12
N GLU A 364 29.99 -11.18 0.24
CA GLU A 364 30.47 -11.12 1.63
C GLU A 364 30.92 -9.68 1.93
N LEU A 365 30.20 -8.99 2.80
CA LEU A 365 30.55 -7.66 3.30
C LEU A 365 30.60 -7.72 4.82
N THR A 366 31.50 -6.94 5.40
CA THR A 366 31.55 -6.74 6.84
C THR A 366 30.89 -5.42 7.25
N GLU A 367 30.53 -5.30 8.52
CA GLU A 367 30.06 -4.04 9.10
C GLU A 367 31.04 -2.88 8.83
N LEU A 368 32.35 -3.17 8.86
CA LEU A 368 33.39 -2.19 8.65
C LEU A 368 33.44 -1.70 7.18
N ASP A 369 33.23 -2.58 6.21
CA ASP A 369 33.20 -2.24 4.80
C ASP A 369 32.06 -1.25 4.52
N ILE A 370 30.85 -1.55 4.99
CA ILE A 370 29.71 -0.66 4.83
C ILE A 370 29.94 0.68 5.53
N LYS A 371 30.43 0.67 6.78
CA LYS A 371 30.70 1.91 7.51
C LYS A 371 31.75 2.77 6.81
N LYS A 372 32.78 2.17 6.24
CA LYS A 372 33.83 2.89 5.49
C LYS A 372 33.26 3.63 4.29
N VAL A 373 32.37 2.98 3.53
CA VAL A 373 31.69 3.62 2.40
C VAL A 373 30.78 4.75 2.89
N LEU A 374 29.93 4.48 3.89
CA LEU A 374 29.02 5.49 4.41
C LEU A 374 29.72 6.71 5.01
N SER A 375 30.86 6.52 5.69
CA SER A 375 31.64 7.63 6.27
C SER A 375 32.25 8.54 5.21
N SER A 376 32.40 8.09 3.96
CA SER A 376 32.84 8.93 2.85
C SER A 376 31.70 9.75 2.22
N GLN A 377 30.44 9.39 2.48
CA GLN A 377 29.26 9.96 1.82
C GLN A 377 28.34 10.70 2.80
N LEU A 378 28.32 10.29 4.06
CA LEU A 378 27.39 10.78 5.07
C LEU A 378 28.13 11.42 6.25
N GLN A 379 27.44 12.29 6.96
CA GLN A 379 27.92 12.87 8.23
C GLN A 379 27.98 11.78 9.32
N ASP A 380 28.93 11.86 10.23
CA ASP A 380 29.20 10.82 11.25
C ASP A 380 27.96 10.40 12.07
N PHE A 381 27.08 11.34 12.41
CA PHE A 381 25.87 11.03 13.15
C PHE A 381 24.80 10.28 12.33
N LYS A 382 24.94 10.22 11.00
CA LYS A 382 24.10 9.44 10.09
C LYS A 382 24.65 8.02 9.83
N VAL A 383 25.89 7.73 10.21
CA VAL A 383 26.48 6.40 10.03
C VAL A 383 25.97 5.46 11.14
N PRO A 384 25.36 4.31 10.79
CA PRO A 384 24.86 3.37 11.79
C PRO A 384 25.97 2.87 12.72
N ARG A 385 25.75 2.95 14.02
CA ARG A 385 26.67 2.46 15.04
C ARG A 385 26.78 0.95 15.03
N ARG A 386 25.72 0.26 14.62
CA ARG A 386 25.67 -1.21 14.53
C ARG A 386 24.97 -1.61 13.23
N ILE A 387 25.57 -2.52 12.49
CA ILE A 387 25.02 -3.13 11.30
C ILE A 387 24.91 -4.63 11.56
N LYS A 388 23.72 -5.19 11.39
CA LYS A 388 23.43 -6.60 11.53
C LYS A 388 23.07 -7.17 10.15
N PHE A 389 23.73 -8.26 9.75
CA PHE A 389 23.34 -8.99 8.56
C PHE A 389 22.23 -9.97 8.91
N VAL A 390 21.17 -9.96 8.12
CA VAL A 390 19.97 -10.79 8.30
C VAL A 390 19.61 -11.48 6.97
N GLU A 391 18.91 -12.60 7.05
CA GLU A 391 18.46 -13.31 5.85
C GLU A 391 17.28 -12.57 5.17
N GLU A 392 16.41 -11.97 5.98
CA GLU A 392 15.26 -11.20 5.53
C GLU A 392 14.91 -10.07 6.50
N ILE A 393 14.24 -9.03 6.00
CA ILE A 393 13.69 -7.94 6.80
C ILE A 393 12.22 -8.22 7.05
N SER A 394 11.80 -8.18 8.32
CA SER A 394 10.40 -8.39 8.72
C SER A 394 9.48 -7.37 8.09
N LEU A 395 8.30 -7.83 7.65
CA LEU A 395 7.28 -6.98 7.06
C LEU A 395 6.14 -6.69 8.04
N THR A 396 5.47 -5.56 7.81
CA THR A 396 4.19 -5.23 8.45
C THR A 396 3.04 -5.99 7.76
N ARG A 397 1.85 -5.98 8.36
CA ARG A 397 0.61 -6.51 7.74
C ARG A 397 0.28 -5.84 6.40
N THR A 398 0.79 -4.65 6.15
CA THR A 398 0.62 -3.91 4.89
C THR A 398 1.64 -4.28 3.82
N GLY A 399 2.56 -5.23 4.11
CA GLY A 399 3.65 -5.60 3.20
C GLY A 399 4.77 -4.55 3.11
N LYS A 400 4.88 -3.67 4.12
CA LYS A 400 5.98 -2.69 4.26
C LYS A 400 7.04 -3.21 5.22
N MET A 401 8.27 -2.72 5.12
CA MET A 401 9.31 -3.03 6.10
C MET A 401 8.90 -2.58 7.51
N LYS A 402 9.05 -3.49 8.49
CA LYS A 402 8.70 -3.23 9.88
C LYS A 402 9.91 -2.63 10.59
N ARG A 403 9.86 -1.32 10.88
CA ARG A 403 10.83 -0.66 11.77
C ARG A 403 10.48 -1.00 13.22
N VAL A 404 11.46 -1.50 13.96
CA VAL A 404 11.29 -1.95 15.37
C VAL A 404 11.31 -0.75 16.32
#